data_523ab7a69d6d8cd7b4a0b1a35954dbda
#
_entry.id   523ab7a69d6d8cd7b4a0b1a35954dbda
#
_cell.length_a   1.000
_cell.length_b   1.000
_cell.length_c   1.000
_cell.angle_alpha   90.00
_cell.angle_beta   90.00
_cell.angle_gamma   90.00
#
_symmetry.space_group_name_H-M   'P 1'
#
loop_
_entity.id
_entity.type
_entity.pdbx_description
1 polymer ?
#
loop_
_entity_poly.entity_id
_entity_poly.type
_entity_poly.pdbx_seq_one_letter_code
_entity_poly.pdbx_strand_id
1 'polypeptide(L)'
;SDLALIPKEYSKKGILELIKITQKYGYHSTMTSLKAYREQKESFVKSFQLDGYGITMDIKKNKNEVTRQREMFLEMNDIILGYKGIQHLAKTPVIEEKQFSKMYPDYKNLLESKSKYDQVGLFDNDMCRRIFRKGDYKNDESLQLKF
;
A
#
# COMPACT_ATOMS: atom_id res chain seq x y z
N SER A 1 -8.71 4.47 -5.10
CA SER A 1 -7.46 4.29 -5.89
C SER A 1 -6.52 3.38 -5.17
N ASP A 2 -5.79 2.59 -5.94
CA ASP A 2 -4.62 1.83 -5.51
C ASP A 2 -3.45 2.16 -6.46
N LEU A 3 -2.23 2.31 -5.94
CA LEU A 3 -1.05 2.60 -6.75
C LEU A 3 0.13 1.74 -6.29
N ALA A 4 0.47 0.78 -7.13
CA ALA A 4 1.63 -0.09 -6.97
C ALA A 4 2.76 0.34 -7.88
N LEU A 5 4.00 0.27 -7.41
CA LEU A 5 5.22 0.48 -8.18
C LEU A 5 6.04 -0.80 -8.15
N ILE A 6 6.35 -1.35 -9.32
CA ILE A 6 7.07 -2.62 -9.49
C ILE A 6 8.36 -2.36 -10.27
N PRO A 7 9.50 -2.92 -9.83
CA PRO A 7 10.78 -2.80 -10.52
C PRO A 7 10.67 -3.16 -11.99
N LYS A 8 11.41 -2.46 -12.84
CA LYS A 8 11.35 -2.56 -14.30
C LYS A 8 11.44 -4.01 -14.81
N GLU A 9 12.32 -4.79 -14.23
CA GLU A 9 12.56 -6.20 -14.61
C GLU A 9 11.36 -7.12 -14.35
N TYR A 10 10.54 -6.81 -13.35
CA TYR A 10 9.36 -7.60 -12.96
C TYR A 10 8.03 -6.98 -13.39
N SER A 11 8.03 -5.73 -13.85
CA SER A 11 6.82 -4.91 -13.99
C SER A 11 5.79 -5.54 -14.94
N LYS A 12 6.21 -6.09 -16.08
CA LYS A 12 5.28 -6.74 -17.03
C LYS A 12 4.51 -7.89 -16.39
N LYS A 13 5.21 -8.77 -15.67
CA LYS A 13 4.56 -9.92 -15.01
C LYS A 13 3.70 -9.48 -13.83
N GLY A 14 4.26 -8.67 -12.95
CA GLY A 14 3.56 -8.20 -11.76
C GLY A 14 2.30 -7.39 -12.09
N ILE A 15 2.36 -6.47 -13.06
CA ILE A 15 1.19 -5.70 -13.50
C ILE A 15 0.09 -6.61 -14.07
N LEU A 16 0.46 -7.61 -14.88
CA LEU A 16 -0.51 -8.57 -15.41
C LEU A 16 -1.17 -9.39 -14.28
N GLU A 17 -0.43 -9.78 -13.26
CA GLU A 17 -1.02 -10.49 -12.11
C GLU A 17 -1.95 -9.59 -11.29
N LEU A 18 -1.61 -8.32 -11.10
CA LEU A 18 -2.51 -7.37 -10.43
C LEU A 18 -3.82 -7.19 -11.19
N ILE A 19 -3.79 -7.16 -12.52
CA ILE A 19 -5.01 -7.12 -13.34
C ILE A 19 -5.80 -8.43 -13.19
N LYS A 20 -5.14 -9.59 -13.25
CA LYS A 20 -5.80 -10.89 -13.11
C LYS A 20 -6.46 -11.06 -11.74
N ILE A 21 -5.84 -10.56 -10.67
CA ILE A 21 -6.42 -10.67 -9.33
C ILE A 21 -7.70 -9.84 -9.20
N THR A 22 -7.73 -8.63 -9.75
CA THR A 22 -8.97 -7.84 -9.75
C THR A 22 -10.09 -8.56 -10.49
N GLN A 23 -9.79 -9.18 -11.63
CA GLN A 23 -10.74 -9.98 -12.42
C GLN A 23 -11.22 -11.24 -11.66
N LYS A 24 -10.28 -11.95 -10.97
CA LYS A 24 -10.61 -13.12 -10.13
C LYS A 24 -11.66 -12.77 -9.06
N TYR A 25 -11.54 -11.60 -8.47
CA TYR A 25 -12.50 -11.10 -7.48
C TYR A 25 -13.77 -10.46 -8.08
N GLY A 26 -13.87 -10.38 -9.41
CA GLY A 26 -15.02 -9.80 -10.12
C GLY A 26 -15.03 -8.28 -10.13
N TYR A 27 -13.90 -7.63 -9.87
CA TYR A 27 -13.77 -6.18 -9.92
C TYR A 27 -13.06 -5.71 -11.17
N HIS A 28 -13.40 -4.51 -11.60
CA HIS A 28 -12.79 -3.82 -12.72
C HIS A 28 -12.35 -2.43 -12.30
N SER A 29 -11.20 -1.99 -12.78
CA SER A 29 -10.77 -0.60 -12.61
C SER A 29 -11.58 0.29 -13.55
N THR A 30 -12.16 1.35 -13.01
CA THR A 30 -12.87 2.37 -13.80
C THR A 30 -11.89 3.27 -14.56
N MET A 31 -10.70 3.45 -14.00
CA MET A 31 -9.59 4.16 -14.63
C MET A 31 -8.28 3.49 -14.24
N THR A 32 -7.44 3.24 -15.22
CA THR A 32 -6.11 2.69 -15.01
C THR A 32 -5.07 3.58 -15.68
N SER A 33 -4.00 3.89 -14.98
CA SER A 33 -2.86 4.60 -15.56
C SER A 33 -1.55 3.87 -15.29
N LEU A 34 -0.65 3.91 -16.26
CA LEU A 34 0.72 3.42 -16.14
C LEU A 34 1.69 4.60 -16.20
N LYS A 35 2.65 4.62 -15.29
CA LYS A 35 3.67 5.65 -15.20
C LYS A 35 5.05 5.03 -15.05
N ALA A 36 6.03 5.57 -15.76
CA ALA A 36 7.43 5.21 -15.54
C ALA A 36 7.98 6.05 -14.36
N TYR A 37 8.70 5.39 -13.47
CA TYR A 37 9.40 6.00 -12.36
C TYR A 37 10.89 5.73 -12.49
N ARG A 38 11.68 6.66 -11.96
CA ARG A 38 13.12 6.51 -11.82
C ARG A 38 13.49 6.60 -10.36
N GLU A 39 14.48 5.84 -9.95
CA GLU A 39 15.06 5.94 -8.62
C GLU A 39 15.68 7.33 -8.44
N GLN A 40 15.45 7.94 -7.28
CA GLN A 40 16.16 9.15 -6.85
C GLN A 40 17.34 8.75 -5.97
N LYS A 41 18.50 9.37 -6.22
CA LYS A 41 19.72 9.11 -5.45
C LYS A 41 19.64 9.61 -4.01
N GLU A 42 18.82 10.62 -3.75
CA GLU A 42 18.53 11.14 -2.41
C GLU A 42 17.26 10.48 -1.90
N SER A 43 17.41 9.42 -1.12
CA SER A 43 16.27 8.72 -0.55
C SER A 43 15.88 9.31 0.79
N PHE A 44 14.69 9.86 0.87
CA PHE A 44 14.01 10.07 2.14
C PHE A 44 13.41 8.74 2.63
N VAL A 45 13.37 8.57 3.93
CA VAL A 45 12.63 7.47 4.57
C VAL A 45 11.21 7.44 4.01
N LYS A 46 10.75 6.34 3.42
CA LYS A 46 9.48 6.16 2.69
C LYS A 46 9.41 6.79 1.30
N SER A 47 10.52 6.89 0.60
CA SER A 47 10.45 7.30 -0.78
C SER A 47 9.68 6.26 -1.61
N PHE A 48 8.56 6.68 -2.23
CA PHE A 48 7.88 5.87 -3.23
C PHE A 48 8.63 6.00 -4.56
N GLN A 49 9.86 5.46 -4.56
CA GLN A 49 10.76 5.62 -5.70
C GLN A 49 11.63 4.39 -5.87
N LEU A 50 11.49 3.78 -7.02
CA LEU A 50 12.39 2.76 -7.55
C LEU A 50 12.35 2.86 -9.07
N ASP A 51 13.36 2.37 -9.75
CA ASP A 51 13.37 2.30 -11.22
C ASP A 51 12.37 1.23 -11.68
N GLY A 52 11.24 1.68 -12.22
CA GLY A 52 10.16 0.75 -12.54
C GLY A 52 8.91 1.41 -13.13
N TYR A 53 7.84 0.64 -13.12
CA TYR A 53 6.54 1.09 -13.61
C TYR A 53 5.49 1.01 -12.51
N GLY A 54 4.78 2.11 -12.34
CA GLY A 54 3.64 2.20 -11.44
C GLY A 54 2.32 2.00 -12.19
N ILE A 55 1.44 1.17 -11.61
CA ILE A 55 0.06 1.04 -12.07
C ILE A 55 -0.88 1.65 -11.04
N THR A 56 -1.72 2.58 -11.48
CA THR A 56 -2.84 3.07 -10.67
C THR A 56 -4.12 2.39 -11.14
N MET A 57 -4.91 1.89 -10.21
CA MET A 57 -6.22 1.29 -10.49
C MET A 57 -7.28 1.92 -9.59
N ASP A 58 -8.32 2.49 -10.19
CA ASP A 58 -9.48 3.01 -9.48
C ASP A 58 -10.59 1.97 -9.48
N ILE A 59 -10.71 1.26 -8.36
CA ILE A 59 -11.71 0.22 -8.14
C ILE A 59 -12.86 0.82 -7.34
N LYS A 60 -14.09 0.70 -7.88
CA LYS A 60 -15.30 1.19 -7.20
C LYS A 60 -15.49 0.46 -5.89
N LYS A 61 -15.71 1.24 -4.84
CA LYS A 61 -16.05 0.68 -3.53
C LYS A 61 -17.42 0.02 -3.55
N ASN A 62 -17.50 -1.19 -3.01
CA ASN A 62 -18.74 -1.89 -2.77
C ASN A 62 -18.97 -2.06 -1.27
N LYS A 63 -19.92 -1.32 -0.70
CA LYS A 63 -20.25 -1.36 0.72
C LYS A 63 -20.75 -2.71 1.20
N ASN A 64 -21.32 -3.51 0.29
CA ASN A 64 -21.87 -4.83 0.60
C ASN A 64 -20.80 -5.95 0.53
N GLU A 65 -19.61 -5.65 0.01
CA GLU A 65 -18.53 -6.63 -0.20
C GLU A 65 -17.19 -6.15 0.40
N VAL A 66 -17.27 -5.43 1.50
CA VAL A 66 -16.08 -4.83 2.15
C VAL A 66 -15.01 -5.86 2.45
N THR A 67 -15.38 -7.00 3.04
CA THR A 67 -14.46 -8.09 3.37
C THR A 67 -13.78 -8.65 2.13
N ARG A 68 -14.55 -8.93 1.09
CA ARG A 68 -14.04 -9.46 -0.18
C ARG A 68 -13.10 -8.48 -0.89
N GLN A 69 -13.42 -7.18 -0.87
CA GLN A 69 -12.51 -6.16 -1.41
C GLN A 69 -11.23 -6.04 -0.59
N ARG A 70 -11.34 -6.14 0.74
CA ARG A 70 -10.17 -6.13 1.62
C ARG A 70 -9.24 -7.31 1.33
N GLU A 71 -9.77 -8.52 1.20
CA GLU A 71 -9.00 -9.72 0.84
C GLU A 71 -8.27 -9.54 -0.49
N MET A 72 -8.96 -9.03 -1.51
CA MET A 72 -8.35 -8.71 -2.80
C MET A 72 -7.16 -7.75 -2.66
N PHE A 73 -7.30 -6.65 -1.91
CA PHE A 73 -6.21 -5.70 -1.73
C PHE A 73 -5.03 -6.30 -0.94
N LEU A 74 -5.29 -7.16 0.03
CA LEU A 74 -4.22 -7.88 0.73
C LEU A 74 -3.48 -8.85 -0.19
N GLU A 75 -4.20 -9.60 -1.03
CA GLU A 75 -3.59 -10.48 -2.03
C GLU A 75 -2.80 -9.68 -3.08
N MET A 76 -3.30 -8.51 -3.50
CA MET A 76 -2.54 -7.59 -4.36
C MET A 76 -1.23 -7.13 -3.70
N ASN A 77 -1.25 -6.81 -2.42
CA ASN A 77 -0.04 -6.43 -1.69
C ASN A 77 0.98 -7.58 -1.65
N ASP A 78 0.54 -8.82 -1.47
CA ASP A 78 1.43 -9.98 -1.48
C ASP A 78 2.05 -10.22 -2.88
N ILE A 79 1.27 -10.01 -3.94
CA ILE A 79 1.79 -10.03 -5.32
C ILE A 79 2.87 -8.94 -5.51
N ILE A 80 2.59 -7.71 -5.09
CA ILE A 80 3.54 -6.59 -5.20
C ILE A 80 4.84 -6.90 -4.45
N LEU A 81 4.74 -7.43 -3.23
CA LEU A 81 5.89 -7.90 -2.46
C LEU A 81 6.68 -9.01 -3.16
N GLY A 82 5.99 -9.99 -3.75
CA GLY A 82 6.60 -11.08 -4.50
C GLY A 82 7.45 -10.58 -5.68
N TYR A 83 7.08 -9.45 -6.26
CA TYR A 83 7.82 -8.76 -7.31
C TYR A 83 8.72 -7.63 -6.81
N LYS A 84 9.07 -7.60 -5.53
CA LYS A 84 9.90 -6.56 -4.90
C LYS A 84 9.37 -5.14 -5.10
N GLY A 85 8.08 -5.01 -5.31
CA GLY A 85 7.40 -3.74 -5.50
C GLY A 85 7.02 -3.07 -4.18
N ILE A 86 6.54 -1.85 -4.28
CA ILE A 86 6.07 -1.04 -3.15
C ILE A 86 4.70 -0.44 -3.44
N GLN A 87 3.96 -0.16 -2.38
CA GLN A 87 2.65 0.50 -2.44
C GLN A 87 2.77 1.99 -2.11
N HIS A 88 2.02 2.82 -2.82
CA HIS A 88 1.93 4.25 -2.48
C HIS A 88 1.00 4.45 -1.27
N LEU A 89 1.56 4.76 -0.12
CA LEU A 89 0.84 4.76 1.16
C LEU A 89 -0.39 5.68 1.20
N ALA A 90 -0.37 6.81 0.48
CA ALA A 90 -1.51 7.73 0.41
C ALA A 90 -2.66 7.22 -0.50
N LYS A 91 -2.42 6.17 -1.28
CA LYS A 91 -3.41 5.59 -2.22
C LYS A 91 -3.75 4.13 -1.93
N THR A 92 -3.07 3.53 -0.98
CA THR A 92 -3.31 2.15 -0.57
C THR A 92 -4.50 2.08 0.37
N PRO A 93 -5.61 1.43 -0.01
CA PRO A 93 -6.79 1.34 0.85
C PRO A 93 -6.56 0.41 2.05
N VAL A 94 -5.76 -0.63 1.86
CA VAL A 94 -5.46 -1.63 2.90
C VAL A 94 -4.01 -2.05 2.81
N ILE A 95 -3.27 -1.98 3.92
CA ILE A 95 -1.94 -2.56 4.07
C ILE A 95 -1.76 -2.97 5.53
N GLU A 96 -1.19 -4.14 5.76
CA GLU A 96 -0.88 -4.63 7.10
C GLU A 96 0.58 -4.31 7.48
N GLU A 97 0.86 -4.20 8.79
CA GLU A 97 2.21 -3.94 9.32
C GLU A 97 3.26 -4.86 8.70
N LYS A 98 2.96 -6.17 8.58
CA LYS A 98 3.86 -7.18 8.00
C LYS A 98 4.19 -6.90 6.53
N GLN A 99 3.22 -6.45 5.75
CA GLN A 99 3.43 -6.10 4.35
C GLN A 99 4.20 -4.78 4.24
N PHE A 100 3.78 -3.79 5.03
CA PHE A 100 4.43 -2.49 5.07
C PHE A 100 5.90 -2.57 5.45
N SER A 101 6.25 -3.29 6.51
CA SER A 101 7.64 -3.42 7.00
C SER A 101 8.57 -4.07 5.97
N LYS A 102 8.04 -4.94 5.12
CA LYS A 102 8.80 -5.56 4.03
C LYS A 102 8.96 -4.62 2.83
N MET A 103 7.94 -3.80 2.52
CA MET A 103 7.99 -2.82 1.43
C MET A 103 8.90 -1.63 1.77
N TYR A 104 8.99 -1.29 3.06
CA TYR A 104 9.71 -0.12 3.57
C TYR A 104 10.62 -0.51 4.74
N PRO A 105 11.74 -1.22 4.50
CA PRO A 105 12.61 -1.73 5.57
C PRO A 105 13.16 -0.64 6.48
N ASP A 106 13.37 0.57 5.95
CA ASP A 106 13.90 1.72 6.70
C ASP A 106 12.85 2.49 7.53
N TYR A 107 11.62 1.95 7.63
CA TYR A 107 10.55 2.62 8.38
C TYR A 107 10.89 2.87 9.87
N LYS A 108 11.83 2.12 10.44
CA LYS A 108 12.30 2.30 11.81
C LYS A 108 12.91 3.68 12.02
N ASN A 109 13.65 4.20 11.04
CA ASN A 109 14.22 5.55 11.09
C ASN A 109 13.12 6.62 11.17
N LEU A 110 11.95 6.36 10.57
CA LEU A 110 10.79 7.23 10.71
C LEU A 110 10.22 7.18 12.13
N LEU A 111 10.13 5.99 12.74
CA LEU A 111 9.64 5.84 14.11
C LEU A 111 10.57 6.52 15.11
N GLU A 112 11.88 6.42 14.92
CA GLU A 112 12.88 7.14 15.72
C GLU A 112 12.71 8.66 15.56
N SER A 113 12.56 9.14 14.34
CA SER A 113 12.31 10.55 14.09
C SER A 113 10.99 11.00 14.72
N LYS A 114 9.93 10.19 14.59
CA LYS A 114 8.63 10.48 15.22
C LYS A 114 8.76 10.55 16.74
N SER A 115 9.42 9.59 17.37
CA SER A 115 9.60 9.59 18.84
C SER A 115 10.40 10.79 19.33
N LYS A 116 11.35 11.30 18.53
CA LYS A 116 12.15 12.47 18.84
C LYS A 116 11.38 13.79 18.74
N TYR A 117 10.58 13.95 17.69
CA TYR A 117 9.95 15.24 17.35
C TYR A 117 8.45 15.31 17.67
N ASP A 118 7.80 14.18 17.94
CA ASP A 118 6.39 14.07 18.27
C ASP A 118 6.18 13.24 19.54
N GLN A 119 6.83 13.66 20.62
CA GLN A 119 6.81 12.94 21.90
C GLN A 119 5.41 12.81 22.52
N VAL A 120 4.52 13.76 22.25
CA VAL A 120 3.15 13.75 22.73
C VAL A 120 2.14 13.15 21.75
N GLY A 121 2.58 12.73 20.56
CA GLY A 121 1.75 12.04 19.59
C GLY A 121 0.74 12.92 18.87
N LEU A 122 1.03 14.21 18.66
CA LEU A 122 0.14 15.14 17.95
C LEU A 122 -0.04 14.79 16.48
N PHE A 123 1.04 14.31 15.82
CA PHE A 123 1.02 13.92 14.42
C PHE A 123 0.63 12.44 14.31
N ASP A 124 -0.65 12.16 14.54
CA ASP A 124 -1.21 10.82 14.45
C ASP A 124 -2.38 10.76 13.47
N ASN A 125 -2.50 9.64 12.77
CA ASN A 125 -3.59 9.39 11.84
C ASN A 125 -3.93 7.89 11.79
N ASP A 126 -5.06 7.54 11.18
CA ASP A 126 -5.55 6.16 11.12
C ASP A 126 -4.54 5.19 10.47
N MET A 127 -3.78 5.64 9.48
CA MET A 127 -2.73 4.82 8.88
C MET A 127 -1.59 4.56 9.88
N CYS A 128 -1.11 5.58 10.58
CA CYS A 128 -0.06 5.42 11.59
C CYS A 128 -0.49 4.48 12.70
N ARG A 129 -1.72 4.61 13.18
CA ARG A 129 -2.28 3.75 14.21
C ARG A 129 -2.34 2.30 13.75
N ARG A 130 -2.87 2.06 12.56
CA ARG A 130 -3.03 0.72 11.97
C ARG A 130 -1.69 0.03 11.70
N ILE A 131 -0.66 0.77 11.27
CA ILE A 131 0.63 0.22 10.87
C ILE A 131 1.61 0.12 12.03
N PHE A 132 1.60 1.09 12.97
CA PHE A 132 2.66 1.24 13.97
C PHE A 132 2.23 0.97 15.41
N ARG A 133 0.94 0.93 15.72
CA ARG A 133 0.46 0.62 17.07
C ARG A 133 -0.07 -0.80 17.13
N LYS A 134 0.71 -1.71 17.73
CA LYS A 134 0.26 -3.07 18.04
C LYS A 134 -0.78 -3.04 19.15
N GLY A 135 -1.98 -3.50 18.90
CA GLY A 135 -2.90 -3.96 19.94
C GLY A 135 -4.25 -3.29 20.03
N ASP A 136 -4.37 -1.99 19.75
CA ASP A 136 -5.57 -1.22 20.10
C ASP A 136 -6.71 -1.25 19.06
N TYR A 137 -6.48 -1.86 17.87
CA TYR A 137 -7.43 -1.75 16.74
C TYR A 137 -8.03 -3.08 16.27
N LYS A 138 -7.83 -4.17 17.03
CA LYS A 138 -8.40 -5.47 16.63
C LYS A 138 -9.93 -5.51 16.65
N ASN A 139 -10.58 -4.58 17.30
CA ASN A 139 -12.03 -4.58 17.53
C ASN A 139 -12.79 -3.36 16.99
N ASP A 140 -12.13 -2.44 16.29
CA ASP A 140 -12.84 -1.29 15.73
C ASP A 140 -13.14 -1.51 14.24
N GLU A 141 -14.26 -2.21 13.99
CA GLU A 141 -14.81 -2.40 12.64
C GLU A 141 -15.10 -1.07 11.93
N SER A 142 -15.25 0.04 12.69
CA SER A 142 -15.50 1.38 12.15
C SER A 142 -14.29 1.97 11.42
N LEU A 143 -13.06 1.50 11.75
CA LEU A 143 -11.82 1.92 11.08
C LEU A 143 -11.47 1.05 9.87
N GLN A 144 -12.18 -0.04 9.67
CA GLN A 144 -11.90 -0.99 8.61
C GLN A 144 -12.33 -0.50 7.23
N LEU A 145 -12.46 0.67 6.91
CA LEU A 145 -12.80 1.25 5.60
C LEU A 145 -13.60 2.56 5.74
N LYS A 146 -13.08 3.51 6.50
CA LYS A 146 -13.47 4.90 6.28
C LYS A 146 -12.77 5.36 5.00
N PHE A 147 -13.46 5.26 3.92
CA PHE A 147 -13.13 5.86 2.65
C PHE A 147 -13.85 7.19 2.53
#